data_c03ba3cfc5f26dbfa530617c66c300c6
#
_entry.id   c03ba3cfc5f26dbfa530617c66c300c6
#
_cell.length_a   1.000
_cell.length_b   1.000
_cell.length_c   1.000
_cell.angle_alpha   90.00
_cell.angle_beta   90.00
_cell.angle_gamma   90.00
#
_symmetry.space_group_name_H-M   'P 1'
#
loop_
_entity.id
_entity.type
_entity.pdbx_description
1 polymer ?
#
loop_
_entity_poly.entity_id
_entity_poly.type
_entity_poly.pdbx_seq_one_letter_code
_entity_poly.pdbx_strand_id
1 'polypeptide(L)'
;MPKTPPSEVSLMTRFWMRAGAVAPRTDDCMLWQGSTLSTGYGQLHGPDGSLLYAHRVSYQLIHGAIPEGAVIRHLCHNPSCVRPSHLTKGTHADNARDKIEAGRTVVVEPPCDHETAAIRHLVASGRWSTGDCAKFILGDGAAQPMVTRLVTGQTRKDAPGPITRKGQGKHPNRRPHLEGR
;
A
#
# COMPACT_ATOMS: atom_id res chain seq x y z
N MET A 1 6.33 37.29 21.29
CA MET A 1 6.66 37.30 19.87
C MET A 1 5.38 37.06 19.08
N PRO A 2 5.03 37.89 18.10
CA PRO A 2 3.83 37.67 17.29
C PRO A 2 3.99 36.37 16.49
N LYS A 3 3.03 35.48 16.56
CA LYS A 3 2.98 34.26 15.73
C LYS A 3 2.61 34.70 14.31
N THR A 4 3.58 34.70 13.40
CA THR A 4 3.33 34.92 11.97
C THR A 4 2.29 33.91 11.49
N PRO A 5 1.21 34.34 10.84
CA PRO A 5 0.18 33.41 10.36
C PRO A 5 0.78 32.40 9.37
N PRO A 6 0.28 31.15 9.33
CA PRO A 6 0.85 30.08 8.50
C PRO A 6 0.94 30.42 7.01
N SER A 7 0.18 31.38 6.52
CA SER A 7 0.16 31.85 5.14
C SER A 7 1.39 32.68 4.73
N GLU A 8 2.11 33.26 5.69
CA GLU A 8 3.27 34.13 5.42
C GLU A 8 4.60 33.37 5.44
N VAL A 9 4.63 32.16 5.99
CA VAL A 9 5.85 31.32 6.01
C VAL A 9 5.91 30.46 4.76
N SER A 10 6.97 30.60 3.98
CA SER A 10 7.13 29.85 2.72
C SER A 10 7.06 28.33 2.94
N LEU A 11 6.58 27.59 1.94
CA LEU A 11 6.53 26.12 1.96
C LEU A 11 7.91 25.51 2.31
N MET A 12 8.97 26.06 1.75
CA MET A 12 10.34 25.64 2.00
C MET A 12 10.71 25.80 3.48
N THR A 13 10.43 26.96 4.08
CA THR A 13 10.70 27.20 5.51
C THR A 13 9.90 26.25 6.39
N ARG A 14 8.61 26.06 6.11
CA ARG A 14 7.74 25.12 6.86
C ARG A 14 8.23 23.68 6.73
N PHE A 15 8.76 23.30 5.58
CA PHE A 15 9.35 21.99 5.35
C PHE A 15 10.59 21.80 6.22
N TRP A 16 11.57 22.69 6.10
CA TRP A 16 12.85 22.56 6.83
C TRP A 16 12.70 22.65 8.35
N MET A 17 11.74 23.39 8.86
CA MET A 17 11.41 23.42 10.29
C MET A 17 10.94 22.07 10.84
N ARG A 18 10.47 21.18 9.99
CA ARG A 18 9.94 19.83 10.34
C ARG A 18 10.79 18.68 9.81
N ALA A 19 11.73 18.97 8.97
CA ALA A 19 12.73 17.99 8.57
C ALA A 19 13.70 17.75 9.74
N GLY A 20 13.85 16.49 10.13
CA GLY A 20 14.77 16.12 11.22
C GLY A 20 16.21 16.47 10.89
N ALA A 21 16.99 16.80 11.91
CA ALA A 21 18.41 16.99 11.75
C ALA A 21 19.11 15.67 11.38
N VAL A 22 20.10 15.76 10.49
CA VAL A 22 21.01 14.65 10.16
C VAL A 22 22.42 15.10 10.41
N ALA A 23 23.24 14.22 10.97
CA ALA A 23 24.64 14.50 11.13
C ALA A 23 25.30 14.69 9.74
N PRO A 24 26.18 15.68 9.58
CA PRO A 24 26.95 15.84 8.36
C PRO A 24 27.72 14.54 8.06
N ARG A 25 27.73 14.12 6.81
CA ARG A 25 28.48 12.95 6.31
C ARG A 25 28.01 11.57 6.76
N THR A 26 26.83 11.44 7.37
CA THR A 26 26.19 10.13 7.59
C THR A 26 25.18 9.85 6.49
N ASP A 27 24.86 8.56 6.28
CA ASP A 27 23.77 8.14 5.38
C ASP A 27 22.48 7.84 6.16
N ASP A 28 22.32 8.46 7.33
CA ASP A 28 21.15 8.29 8.18
C ASP A 28 19.90 8.93 7.56
N CYS A 29 18.73 8.35 7.84
CA CYS A 29 17.46 8.91 7.42
C CYS A 29 17.21 10.28 8.07
N MET A 30 16.80 11.25 7.27
CA MET A 30 16.23 12.51 7.77
C MET A 30 14.73 12.26 8.05
N LEU A 31 14.39 12.06 9.32
CA LEU A 31 13.02 11.71 9.69
C LEU A 31 12.14 12.95 9.79
N TRP A 32 10.97 12.86 9.20
CA TRP A 32 9.94 13.90 9.30
C TRP A 32 9.40 14.05 10.72
N GLN A 33 9.40 15.28 11.25
CA GLN A 33 8.97 15.62 12.60
C GLN A 33 7.55 16.24 12.64
N GLY A 34 6.89 16.35 11.49
CA GLY A 34 5.52 16.84 11.39
C GLY A 34 4.48 15.73 11.40
N SER A 35 3.25 16.08 11.04
CA SER A 35 2.14 15.13 10.94
C SER A 35 2.43 14.01 9.94
N THR A 36 1.97 12.78 10.25
CA THR A 36 2.09 11.61 9.39
C THR A 36 0.72 10.99 9.11
N LEU A 37 0.61 10.30 7.98
CA LEU A 37 -0.50 9.41 7.68
C LEU A 37 -0.36 8.09 8.46
N SER A 38 -1.44 7.32 8.55
CA SER A 38 -1.42 5.95 9.11
C SER A 38 -0.42 5.01 8.42
N THR A 39 -0.08 5.32 7.17
CA THR A 39 0.94 4.61 6.37
C THR A 39 2.37 5.04 6.68
N GLY A 40 2.60 5.97 7.61
CA GLY A 40 3.91 6.48 8.02
C GLY A 40 4.46 7.60 7.14
N TYR A 41 3.81 7.98 6.06
CA TYR A 41 4.27 9.08 5.21
C TYR A 41 4.04 10.44 5.89
N GLY A 42 5.09 11.27 5.89
CA GLY A 42 5.00 12.66 6.34
C GLY A 42 4.12 13.51 5.44
N GLN A 43 3.38 14.43 6.04
CA GLN A 43 2.48 15.34 5.32
C GLN A 43 2.62 16.77 5.82
N LEU A 44 2.36 17.74 4.93
CA LEU A 44 2.27 19.17 5.24
C LEU A 44 1.29 19.86 4.28
N HIS A 45 0.75 21.00 4.70
CA HIS A 45 -0.13 21.76 3.83
C HIS A 45 0.63 22.62 2.84
N GLY A 46 0.20 22.62 1.59
CA GLY A 46 0.65 23.53 0.54
C GLY A 46 0.21 25.00 0.80
N PRO A 47 0.66 25.94 -0.04
CA PRO A 47 0.23 27.34 0.04
C PRO A 47 -1.28 27.54 -0.19
N ASP A 48 -1.86 26.68 -1.01
CA ASP A 48 -3.28 26.60 -1.39
C ASP A 48 -4.13 25.79 -0.39
N GLY A 49 -3.54 25.32 0.71
CA GLY A 49 -4.19 24.44 1.68
C GLY A 49 -4.24 22.98 1.30
N SER A 50 -3.77 22.60 0.10
CA SER A 50 -3.69 21.20 -0.34
C SER A 50 -2.78 20.38 0.58
N LEU A 51 -3.08 19.08 0.72
CA LEU A 51 -2.24 18.19 1.50
C LEU A 51 -1.13 17.60 0.64
N LEU A 52 0.10 17.89 0.99
CA LEU A 52 1.30 17.44 0.27
C LEU A 52 2.05 16.37 1.06
N TYR A 53 2.63 15.41 0.35
CA TYR A 53 3.57 14.45 0.94
C TYR A 53 4.93 15.09 1.16
N ALA A 54 5.48 15.00 2.38
CA ALA A 54 6.74 15.64 2.75
C ALA A 54 7.93 15.17 1.89
N HIS A 55 8.04 13.87 1.60
CA HIS A 55 9.10 13.34 0.75
C HIS A 55 9.00 13.86 -0.71
N ARG A 56 7.79 14.08 -1.25
CA ARG A 56 7.63 14.69 -2.58
C ARG A 56 8.08 16.15 -2.59
N VAL A 57 7.75 16.90 -1.54
CA VAL A 57 8.23 18.29 -1.36
C VAL A 57 9.75 18.30 -1.25
N SER A 58 10.35 17.42 -0.45
CA SER A 58 11.81 17.28 -0.36
C SER A 58 12.46 17.06 -1.72
N TYR A 59 11.92 16.11 -2.50
CA TYR A 59 12.43 15.82 -3.83
C TYR A 59 12.34 17.03 -4.75
N GLN A 60 11.19 17.73 -4.77
CA GLN A 60 10.97 18.90 -5.62
C GLN A 60 11.89 20.07 -5.26
N LEU A 61 12.17 20.28 -3.99
CA LEU A 61 13.06 21.36 -3.54
C LEU A 61 14.51 21.21 -4.05
N ILE A 62 14.96 19.99 -4.27
CA ILE A 62 16.35 19.70 -4.67
C ILE A 62 16.46 19.34 -6.17
N HIS A 63 15.49 18.58 -6.68
CA HIS A 63 15.57 18.02 -8.03
C HIS A 63 14.61 18.70 -9.04
N GLY A 64 13.79 19.65 -8.57
CA GLY A 64 12.80 20.33 -9.39
C GLY A 64 11.50 19.52 -9.56
N ALA A 65 10.70 19.90 -10.56
CA ALA A 65 9.36 19.37 -10.76
C ALA A 65 9.34 17.85 -10.97
N ILE A 66 8.35 17.21 -10.38
CA ILE A 66 8.09 15.77 -10.56
C ILE A 66 7.22 15.62 -11.81
N PRO A 67 7.65 14.86 -12.83
CA PRO A 67 6.84 14.59 -14.02
C PRO A 67 5.51 13.96 -13.67
N GLU A 68 4.49 14.20 -14.49
CA GLU A 68 3.18 13.57 -14.36
C GLU A 68 3.31 12.04 -14.43
N GLY A 69 2.55 11.34 -13.58
CA GLY A 69 2.61 9.89 -13.47
C GLY A 69 3.84 9.32 -12.76
N ALA A 70 4.86 10.15 -12.45
CA ALA A 70 6.01 9.68 -11.70
C ALA A 70 5.73 9.55 -10.20
N VAL A 71 6.25 8.50 -9.61
CA VAL A 71 6.24 8.27 -8.15
C VAL A 71 7.62 8.57 -7.57
N ILE A 72 7.66 9.11 -6.35
CA ILE A 72 8.89 9.27 -5.60
C ILE A 72 9.00 8.09 -4.63
N ARG A 73 10.11 7.35 -4.75
CA ARG A 73 10.40 6.11 -4.02
C ARG A 73 11.47 6.37 -2.98
N HIS A 74 11.43 5.62 -1.88
CA HIS A 74 12.46 5.64 -0.84
C HIS A 74 13.47 4.50 -1.08
N LEU A 75 14.71 4.83 -1.36
CA LEU A 75 15.80 3.85 -1.43
C LEU A 75 16.07 3.19 -0.06
N CYS A 76 15.85 3.95 1.03
CA CYS A 76 15.97 3.47 2.41
C CYS A 76 14.72 2.72 2.92
N HIS A 77 13.68 2.58 2.12
CA HIS A 77 12.40 1.95 2.47
C HIS A 77 11.66 2.53 3.70
N ASN A 78 12.07 3.66 4.22
CA ASN A 78 11.44 4.32 5.36
C ASN A 78 10.47 5.41 4.89
N PRO A 79 9.14 5.26 5.07
CA PRO A 79 8.15 6.23 4.58
C PRO A 79 8.23 7.60 5.26
N SER A 80 8.77 7.67 6.49
CA SER A 80 8.98 8.92 7.22
C SER A 80 10.24 9.69 6.81
N CYS A 81 11.11 9.08 5.98
CA CYS A 81 12.34 9.71 5.55
C CYS A 81 12.06 10.81 4.51
N VAL A 82 12.66 11.97 4.71
CA VAL A 82 12.60 13.10 3.76
C VAL A 82 13.99 13.49 3.25
N ARG A 83 15.01 12.65 3.43
CA ARG A 83 16.36 12.92 2.97
C ARG A 83 16.41 12.87 1.43
N PRO A 84 16.86 13.94 0.74
CA PRO A 84 16.83 13.98 -0.74
C PRO A 84 17.65 12.86 -1.39
N SER A 85 18.82 12.50 -0.84
CA SER A 85 19.66 11.41 -1.37
C SER A 85 19.03 10.01 -1.23
N HIS A 86 18.03 9.86 -0.35
CA HIS A 86 17.27 8.61 -0.17
C HIS A 86 16.02 8.55 -1.05
N LEU A 87 15.79 9.58 -1.86
CA LEU A 87 14.59 9.69 -2.71
C LEU A 87 14.98 9.59 -4.18
N THR A 88 14.22 8.81 -4.91
CA THR A 88 14.40 8.69 -6.37
C THR A 88 13.05 8.68 -7.07
N LYS A 89 13.02 9.22 -8.28
CA LYS A 89 11.85 9.10 -9.14
C LYS A 89 11.79 7.71 -9.79
N GLY A 90 10.60 7.22 -10.04
CA GLY A 90 10.40 5.97 -10.73
C GLY A 90 8.94 5.81 -11.16
N THR A 91 8.62 4.63 -11.63
CA THR A 91 7.28 4.23 -12.03
C THR A 91 6.56 3.48 -10.91
N HIS A 92 5.26 3.23 -11.08
CA HIS A 92 4.51 2.34 -10.18
C HIS A 92 5.06 0.91 -10.21
N ALA A 93 5.59 0.44 -11.36
CA ALA A 93 6.21 -0.86 -11.49
C ALA A 93 7.50 -0.97 -10.66
N ASP A 94 8.34 0.08 -10.70
CA ASP A 94 9.54 0.14 -9.87
C ASP A 94 9.20 0.12 -8.38
N ASN A 95 8.20 0.89 -7.96
CA ASN A 95 7.75 0.91 -6.57
C ASN A 95 7.15 -0.44 -6.12
N ALA A 96 6.52 -1.19 -7.02
CA ALA A 96 6.05 -2.54 -6.75
C ALA A 96 7.22 -3.51 -6.58
N ARG A 97 8.25 -3.41 -7.44
CA ARG A 97 9.49 -4.21 -7.34
C ARG A 97 10.19 -3.97 -6.01
N ASP A 98 10.38 -2.70 -5.61
CA ASP A 98 10.99 -2.35 -4.32
C ASP A 98 10.27 -3.00 -3.13
N LYS A 99 8.93 -3.09 -3.19
CA LYS A 99 8.14 -3.74 -2.14
C LYS A 99 8.42 -5.24 -2.05
N ILE A 100 8.57 -5.90 -3.20
CA ILE A 100 8.89 -7.34 -3.28
C ILE A 100 10.30 -7.57 -2.76
N GLU A 101 11.28 -6.81 -3.24
CA GLU A 101 12.69 -6.91 -2.84
C GLU A 101 12.89 -6.65 -1.34
N ALA A 102 12.11 -5.72 -0.78
CA ALA A 102 12.12 -5.45 0.66
C ALA A 102 11.31 -6.46 1.50
N GLY A 103 10.80 -7.55 0.90
CA GLY A 103 9.99 -8.56 1.59
C GLY A 103 8.66 -8.05 2.16
N ARG A 104 8.20 -6.87 1.71
CA ARG A 104 6.96 -6.23 2.21
C ARG A 104 5.70 -6.64 1.42
N THR A 105 5.88 -7.45 0.41
CA THR A 105 4.78 -8.04 -0.36
C THR A 105 4.94 -9.55 -0.29
N VAL A 106 3.96 -10.23 0.24
CA VAL A 106 3.87 -11.67 0.14
C VAL A 106 3.56 -12.00 -1.32
N VAL A 107 4.48 -12.63 -2.02
CA VAL A 107 4.21 -13.21 -3.32
C VAL A 107 3.51 -14.54 -3.05
N VAL A 108 2.18 -14.53 -3.15
CA VAL A 108 1.41 -15.77 -3.06
C VAL A 108 1.44 -16.41 -4.43
N GLU A 109 2.06 -17.58 -4.52
CA GLU A 109 2.01 -18.38 -5.74
C GLU A 109 0.56 -18.63 -6.15
N PRO A 110 0.23 -18.50 -7.45
CA PRO A 110 -1.13 -18.78 -7.88
C PRO A 110 -1.42 -20.26 -7.65
N PRO A 111 -2.60 -20.61 -7.07
CA PRO A 111 -2.95 -21.99 -6.78
C PRO A 111 -2.96 -22.83 -8.08
N CYS A 112 -2.61 -24.10 -7.99
CA CYS A 112 -2.68 -25.02 -9.11
C CYS A 112 -4.15 -25.22 -9.56
N ASP A 113 -4.36 -25.94 -10.66
CA ASP A 113 -5.73 -26.16 -11.19
C ASP A 113 -6.61 -26.93 -10.21
N HIS A 114 -6.05 -27.89 -9.50
CA HIS A 114 -6.75 -28.66 -8.47
C HIS A 114 -7.23 -27.79 -7.31
N GLU A 115 -6.36 -26.95 -6.80
CA GLU A 115 -6.69 -25.99 -5.73
C GLU A 115 -7.67 -24.93 -6.23
N THR A 116 -7.52 -24.47 -7.47
CA THR A 116 -8.47 -23.54 -8.08
C THR A 116 -9.86 -24.15 -8.18
N ALA A 117 -9.98 -25.41 -8.59
CA ALA A 117 -11.23 -26.13 -8.63
C ALA A 117 -11.84 -26.27 -7.24
N ALA A 118 -11.05 -26.69 -6.25
CA ALA A 118 -11.50 -26.81 -4.86
C ALA A 118 -12.01 -25.48 -4.30
N ILE A 119 -11.27 -24.41 -4.48
CA ILE A 119 -11.67 -23.05 -4.08
C ILE A 119 -13.00 -22.65 -4.72
N ARG A 120 -13.17 -22.88 -6.02
CA ARG A 120 -14.40 -22.56 -6.75
C ARG A 120 -15.60 -23.35 -6.21
N HIS A 121 -15.43 -24.64 -5.95
CA HIS A 121 -16.50 -25.46 -5.38
C HIS A 121 -16.87 -25.06 -3.95
N LEU A 122 -15.89 -24.76 -3.12
CA LEU A 122 -16.14 -24.32 -1.73
C LEU A 122 -16.90 -23.00 -1.69
N VAL A 123 -16.52 -22.02 -2.51
CA VAL A 123 -17.22 -20.74 -2.57
C VAL A 123 -18.61 -20.88 -3.22
N ALA A 124 -18.74 -21.67 -4.29
CA ALA A 124 -20.03 -21.90 -4.94
C ALA A 124 -21.02 -22.65 -4.04
N SER A 125 -20.55 -23.53 -3.15
CA SER A 125 -21.39 -24.20 -2.16
C SER A 125 -21.98 -23.27 -1.10
N GLY A 126 -21.48 -22.03 -1.03
CA GLY A 126 -21.89 -21.04 -0.04
C GLY A 126 -21.41 -21.31 1.39
N ARG A 127 -20.63 -22.36 1.61
CA ARG A 127 -20.08 -22.69 2.94
C ARG A 127 -18.86 -21.86 3.30
N TRP A 128 -18.09 -21.42 2.30
CA TRP A 128 -16.85 -20.66 2.48
C TRP A 128 -16.93 -19.34 1.74
N SER A 129 -16.46 -18.28 2.38
CA SER A 129 -16.21 -17.00 1.70
C SER A 129 -14.87 -17.02 0.97
N THR A 130 -14.67 -16.05 0.07
CA THR A 130 -13.35 -15.86 -0.58
C THR A 130 -12.25 -15.53 0.44
N GLY A 131 -12.61 -14.88 1.55
CA GLY A 131 -11.68 -14.61 2.67
C GLY A 131 -11.31 -15.87 3.44
N ASP A 132 -12.26 -16.78 3.67
CA ASP A 132 -11.98 -18.07 4.32
C ASP A 132 -11.04 -18.91 3.47
N CYS A 133 -11.29 -19.00 2.16
CA CYS A 133 -10.42 -19.72 1.24
C CYS A 133 -9.01 -19.13 1.20
N ALA A 134 -8.89 -17.79 1.20
CA ALA A 134 -7.58 -17.14 1.24
C ALA A 134 -6.81 -17.50 2.52
N LYS A 135 -7.46 -17.45 3.65
CA LYS A 135 -6.86 -17.70 4.96
C LYS A 135 -6.51 -19.17 5.18
N PHE A 136 -7.43 -20.09 4.86
CA PHE A 136 -7.29 -21.51 5.24
C PHE A 136 -6.64 -22.37 4.17
N ILE A 137 -6.77 -22.04 2.88
CA ILE A 137 -6.18 -22.82 1.79
C ILE A 137 -4.84 -22.24 1.37
N LEU A 138 -4.74 -20.91 1.24
CA LEU A 138 -3.53 -20.22 0.80
C LEU A 138 -2.67 -19.71 1.97
N GLY A 139 -3.14 -19.88 3.21
CA GLY A 139 -2.42 -19.46 4.42
C GLY A 139 -2.31 -17.94 4.64
N ASP A 140 -2.88 -17.14 3.74
CA ASP A 140 -2.78 -15.68 3.79
C ASP A 140 -4.11 -14.98 3.45
N GLY A 141 -4.68 -14.29 4.44
CA GLY A 141 -5.89 -13.49 4.23
C GLY A 141 -5.73 -12.36 3.21
N ALA A 142 -4.50 -11.88 2.98
CA ALA A 142 -4.21 -10.88 1.95
C ALA A 142 -4.39 -11.43 0.53
N ALA A 143 -4.44 -12.76 0.35
CA ALA A 143 -4.73 -13.40 -0.93
C ALA A 143 -6.20 -13.31 -1.35
N GLN A 144 -7.10 -12.76 -0.52
CA GLN A 144 -8.53 -12.67 -0.85
C GLN A 144 -8.84 -12.03 -2.22
N PRO A 145 -8.16 -10.95 -2.67
CA PRO A 145 -8.39 -10.40 -4.00
C PRO A 145 -8.06 -11.39 -5.13
N MET A 146 -7.05 -12.22 -4.94
CA MET A 146 -6.69 -13.28 -5.89
C MET A 146 -7.77 -14.36 -5.93
N VAL A 147 -8.22 -14.84 -4.77
CA VAL A 147 -9.32 -15.82 -4.67
C VAL A 147 -10.58 -15.28 -5.33
N THR A 148 -10.91 -14.01 -5.13
CA THR A 148 -12.07 -13.38 -5.77
C THR A 148 -11.97 -13.43 -7.30
N ARG A 149 -10.78 -13.12 -7.87
CA ARG A 149 -10.56 -13.21 -9.32
C ARG A 149 -10.66 -14.64 -9.87
N LEU A 150 -10.17 -15.61 -9.09
CA LEU A 150 -10.25 -17.04 -9.44
C LEU A 150 -11.72 -17.52 -9.53
N VAL A 151 -12.51 -17.24 -8.50
CA VAL A 151 -13.92 -17.70 -8.45
C VAL A 151 -14.83 -16.97 -9.42
N THR A 152 -14.49 -15.72 -9.78
CA THR A 152 -15.25 -14.95 -10.79
C THR A 152 -14.77 -15.18 -12.22
N GLY A 153 -13.75 -16.01 -12.42
CA GLY A 153 -13.18 -16.32 -13.73
C GLY A 153 -12.43 -15.16 -14.38
N GLN A 154 -12.02 -14.15 -13.61
CA GLN A 154 -11.17 -13.05 -14.12
C GLN A 154 -9.74 -13.53 -14.41
N THR A 155 -9.30 -14.55 -13.70
CA THR A 155 -8.00 -15.23 -13.90
C THR A 155 -8.22 -16.72 -13.98
N ARG A 156 -7.34 -17.46 -14.69
CA ARG A 156 -7.41 -18.92 -14.88
C ARG A 156 -8.79 -19.39 -15.35
N LYS A 157 -9.30 -18.79 -16.43
CA LYS A 157 -10.63 -19.10 -16.99
C LYS A 157 -10.78 -20.58 -17.34
N ASP A 158 -9.70 -21.17 -17.79
CA ASP A 158 -9.66 -22.58 -18.25
C ASP A 158 -9.51 -23.59 -17.11
N ALA A 159 -9.24 -23.13 -15.88
CA ALA A 159 -9.15 -24.01 -14.72
C ALA A 159 -10.55 -24.59 -14.37
N PRO A 160 -10.62 -25.87 -13.96
CA PRO A 160 -11.89 -26.54 -13.67
C PRO A 160 -12.61 -25.92 -12.47
N GLY A 161 -13.93 -26.18 -12.40
CA GLY A 161 -14.81 -25.76 -11.31
C GLY A 161 -15.74 -24.60 -11.68
N PRO A 162 -16.81 -24.40 -10.90
CA PRO A 162 -17.85 -23.43 -11.19
C PRO A 162 -17.33 -21.99 -11.04
N ILE A 163 -17.70 -21.13 -11.99
CA ILE A 163 -17.44 -19.69 -11.91
C ILE A 163 -18.65 -18.99 -11.29
N THR A 164 -18.46 -18.27 -10.20
CA THR A 164 -19.52 -17.48 -9.56
C THR A 164 -19.66 -16.11 -10.20
N ARG A 165 -20.88 -15.66 -10.50
CA ARG A 165 -21.11 -14.31 -11.00
C ARG A 165 -20.90 -13.30 -9.88
N LYS A 166 -20.41 -12.10 -10.26
CA LYS A 166 -20.19 -10.98 -9.33
C LYS A 166 -21.50 -10.68 -8.60
N GLY A 167 -21.55 -10.89 -7.28
CA GLY A 167 -22.74 -10.66 -6.45
C GLY A 167 -23.43 -11.92 -5.91
N GLN A 168 -23.14 -13.11 -6.40
CA GLN A 168 -23.74 -14.37 -5.90
C GLN A 168 -23.08 -14.91 -4.62
N GLY A 169 -22.02 -14.30 -4.13
CA GLY A 169 -21.31 -14.71 -2.90
C GLY A 169 -21.65 -13.89 -1.67
N LYS A 170 -22.74 -13.11 -1.66
CA LYS A 170 -23.20 -12.46 -0.42
C LYS A 170 -23.98 -13.47 0.41
N HIS A 171 -23.28 -14.11 1.32
CA HIS A 171 -23.94 -14.85 2.40
C HIS A 171 -24.81 -13.88 3.22
N PRO A 172 -26.11 -14.16 3.42
CA PRO A 172 -26.84 -13.55 4.52
C PRO A 172 -26.15 -14.03 5.82
N ASN A 173 -25.77 -13.09 6.68
CA ASN A 173 -25.18 -13.28 7.99
C ASN A 173 -25.56 -14.63 8.63
N ARG A 174 -24.68 -15.61 8.56
CA ARG A 174 -24.66 -16.75 9.46
C ARG A 174 -23.22 -17.01 9.85
N ARG A 175 -22.85 -16.44 11.02
CA ARG A 175 -21.76 -17.02 11.79
C ARG A 175 -22.21 -18.44 12.16
N PRO A 176 -21.47 -19.50 11.83
CA PRO A 176 -21.70 -20.77 12.51
C PRO A 176 -21.36 -20.54 13.99
N HIS A 177 -22.35 -20.65 14.85
CA HIS A 177 -22.15 -20.87 16.26
C HIS A 177 -21.28 -22.14 16.39
N LEU A 178 -20.05 -21.97 16.79
CA LEU A 178 -19.29 -23.04 17.41
C LEU A 178 -19.88 -23.21 18.83
N GLU A 179 -20.99 -23.94 18.92
CA GLU A 179 -21.42 -24.48 20.20
C GLU A 179 -20.43 -25.58 20.57
N GLY A 180 -19.89 -25.44 21.77
CA GLY A 180 -18.88 -26.32 22.33
C GLY A 180 -19.36 -27.75 22.55
N ARG A 181 -18.41 -28.63 22.46
CA ARG A 181 -18.26 -29.77 23.40
C ARG A 181 -16.77 -30.08 23.56
#